data_1ec9e16955b4173217ee1ca7e121cb79
#
_entry.id   1ec9e16955b4173217ee1ca7e121cb79
#
_cell.length_a   1.000
_cell.length_b   1.000
_cell.length_c   1.000
_cell.angle_alpha   90.00
_cell.angle_beta   90.00
_cell.angle_gamma   90.00
#
_symmetry.space_group_name_H-M   'P 1'
#
loop_
_entity.id
_entity.type
_entity.pdbx_description
1 polymer ?
#
loop_
_entity_poly.entity_id
_entity_poly.type
_entity_poly.pdbx_seq_one_letter_code
_entity_poly.pdbx_strand_id
1 'polypeptide(L)'
;MVYPISSKLPMFKKFRKSLTEFFERLIFSSAESDQLYNTELMRCIQYWVTPMSSSQIRGFRHTSTIIALEVQTALADVAASVEKEAEVVARQRKGERKRKGGGSGGSKELDAKANSIREKRTKVAEYLKDFVDGYACRILGCLLLTRRC
;
A
#
# COMPACT_ATOMS: atom_id res chain seq x y z
N MET A 1 28.37 2.07 16.59
CA MET A 1 27.24 1.21 16.21
C MET A 1 27.11 1.22 14.70
N VAL A 2 27.12 0.04 14.04
CA VAL A 2 27.06 -0.03 12.57
C VAL A 2 25.59 -0.02 12.14
N TYR A 3 25.23 0.90 11.25
CA TYR A 3 23.87 0.97 10.71
C TYR A 3 23.75 0.12 9.42
N PRO A 4 23.00 -0.99 9.43
CA PRO A 4 23.03 -2.01 8.39
C PRO A 4 22.67 -1.51 6.99
N ILE A 5 21.70 -0.59 6.87
CA ILE A 5 21.18 -0.13 5.58
C ILE A 5 22.21 0.70 4.79
N SER A 6 23.07 1.46 5.49
CA SER A 6 24.11 2.29 4.87
C SER A 6 25.51 1.70 4.98
N SER A 7 25.64 0.53 5.62
CA SER A 7 26.93 -0.10 5.83
C SER A 7 27.49 -0.72 4.53
N LYS A 8 28.79 -0.47 4.28
CA LYS A 8 29.53 -1.08 3.17
C LYS A 8 30.05 -2.49 3.49
N LEU A 9 29.82 -2.98 4.72
CA LEU A 9 30.29 -4.31 5.13
C LEU A 9 29.61 -5.41 4.29
N PRO A 10 30.35 -6.45 3.85
CA PRO A 10 29.81 -7.50 2.98
C PRO A 10 28.57 -8.19 3.54
N MET A 11 28.50 -8.38 4.86
CA MET A 11 27.36 -9.01 5.54
C MET A 11 26.05 -8.21 5.44
N PHE A 12 26.14 -6.88 5.26
CA PHE A 12 24.96 -6.00 5.13
C PHE A 12 24.64 -5.58 3.70
N LYS A 13 25.47 -5.98 2.73
CA LYS A 13 25.33 -5.54 1.33
C LYS A 13 23.95 -5.82 0.73
N LYS A 14 23.32 -6.92 1.13
CA LYS A 14 21.98 -7.33 0.65
C LYS A 14 20.85 -6.90 1.57
N PHE A 15 21.16 -6.38 2.78
CA PHE A 15 20.14 -6.12 3.80
C PHE A 15 19.03 -5.17 3.32
N ARG A 16 19.41 -4.05 2.69
CA ARG A 16 18.44 -3.08 2.17
C ARG A 16 17.50 -3.74 1.17
N LYS A 17 18.06 -4.49 0.22
CA LYS A 17 17.27 -5.18 -0.80
C LYS A 17 16.32 -6.20 -0.18
N SER A 18 16.79 -7.00 0.74
CA SER A 18 15.95 -7.98 1.44
C SER A 18 14.83 -7.33 2.26
N LEU A 19 15.09 -6.15 2.85
CA LEU A 19 14.08 -5.40 3.59
C LEU A 19 12.98 -4.87 2.66
N THR A 20 13.34 -4.29 1.51
CA THR A 20 12.36 -3.81 0.52
C THR A 20 11.54 -4.95 -0.06
N GLU A 21 12.19 -6.04 -0.49
CA GLU A 21 11.52 -7.25 -0.97
C GLU A 21 10.57 -7.87 0.08
N PHE A 22 10.93 -7.80 1.35
CA PHE A 22 10.06 -8.30 2.43
C PHE A 22 8.73 -7.52 2.49
N PHE A 23 8.78 -6.18 2.50
CA PHE A 23 7.57 -5.36 2.55
C PHE A 23 6.75 -5.46 1.27
N GLU A 24 7.39 -5.48 0.12
CA GLU A 24 6.74 -5.72 -1.16
C GLU A 24 5.93 -7.03 -1.13
N ARG A 25 6.59 -8.14 -0.80
CA ARG A 25 5.94 -9.46 -0.72
C ARG A 25 4.85 -9.51 0.34
N LEU A 26 5.05 -8.86 1.49
CA LEU A 26 4.06 -8.80 2.56
C LEU A 26 2.75 -8.16 2.07
N ILE A 27 2.84 -7.03 1.36
CA ILE A 27 1.68 -6.31 0.83
C ILE A 27 1.00 -7.13 -0.27
N PHE A 28 1.75 -7.68 -1.24
CA PHE A 28 1.17 -8.49 -2.31
C PHE A 28 0.50 -9.75 -1.80
N SER A 29 1.16 -10.52 -0.93
CA SER A 29 0.58 -11.75 -0.36
C SER A 29 -0.67 -11.45 0.48
N SER A 30 -0.67 -10.33 1.22
CA SER A 30 -1.85 -9.90 1.98
C SER A 30 -3.00 -9.46 1.06
N ALA A 31 -2.70 -8.87 -0.10
CA ALA A 31 -3.70 -8.49 -1.10
C ALA A 31 -4.31 -9.73 -1.79
N GLU A 32 -3.48 -10.73 -2.13
CA GLU A 32 -3.94 -11.99 -2.74
C GLU A 32 -4.85 -12.81 -1.80
N SER A 33 -4.56 -12.79 -0.51
CA SER A 33 -5.36 -13.47 0.51
C SER A 33 -6.54 -12.66 1.05
N ASP A 34 -6.84 -11.50 0.47
CA ASP A 34 -7.84 -10.53 0.92
C ASP A 34 -7.63 -9.98 2.35
N GLN A 35 -6.54 -10.36 3.01
CA GLN A 35 -6.24 -9.91 4.37
C GLN A 35 -5.88 -8.43 4.43
N LEU A 36 -5.29 -7.88 3.37
CA LEU A 36 -4.97 -6.46 3.28
C LEU A 36 -6.21 -5.58 3.54
N TYR A 37 -7.39 -6.04 3.13
CA TYR A 37 -8.64 -5.28 3.22
C TYR A 37 -9.42 -5.53 4.52
N ASN A 38 -9.12 -6.60 5.25
CA ASN A 38 -9.92 -7.07 6.39
C ASN A 38 -9.17 -7.09 7.72
N THR A 39 -7.86 -6.87 7.72
CA THR A 39 -7.02 -6.96 8.93
C THR A 39 -6.45 -5.61 9.34
N GLU A 40 -5.97 -5.55 10.58
CA GLU A 40 -5.27 -4.40 11.17
C GLU A 40 -3.82 -4.22 10.65
N LEU A 41 -3.40 -5.00 9.63
CA LEU A 41 -2.02 -5.00 9.14
C LEU A 41 -1.54 -3.59 8.78
N MET A 42 -2.31 -2.86 7.97
CA MET A 42 -1.93 -1.52 7.52
C MET A 42 -1.87 -0.53 8.67
N ARG A 43 -2.81 -0.61 9.63
CA ARG A 43 -2.79 0.21 10.84
C ARG A 43 -1.57 -0.08 11.69
N CYS A 44 -1.19 -1.35 11.83
CA CYS A 44 0.00 -1.75 12.56
C CYS A 44 1.27 -1.19 11.91
N ILE A 45 1.41 -1.31 10.58
CA ILE A 45 2.56 -0.75 9.85
C ILE A 45 2.62 0.78 10.05
N GLN A 46 1.51 1.50 9.89
CA GLN A 46 1.44 2.95 10.07
C GLN A 46 1.77 3.37 11.51
N TYR A 47 1.27 2.63 12.49
CA TYR A 47 1.50 2.90 13.90
C TYR A 47 3.00 2.90 14.27
N TRP A 48 3.78 2.02 13.66
CA TRP A 48 5.24 1.97 13.88
C TRP A 48 6.00 2.93 12.97
N VAL A 49 5.71 2.91 11.69
CA VAL A 49 6.50 3.62 10.67
C VAL A 49 6.34 5.14 10.80
N THR A 50 5.14 5.62 11.11
CA THR A 50 4.86 7.06 11.21
C THR A 50 5.60 7.75 12.37
N PRO A 51 5.58 7.26 13.63
CA PRO A 51 6.37 7.85 14.70
C PRO A 51 7.88 7.74 14.50
N MET A 52 8.36 6.61 13.93
CA MET A 52 9.78 6.43 13.64
C MET A 52 10.31 7.48 12.66
N SER A 53 9.49 8.00 11.75
CA SER A 53 9.88 9.05 10.79
C SER A 53 10.22 10.39 11.46
N SER A 54 9.73 10.62 12.68
CA SER A 54 9.99 11.83 13.48
C SER A 54 11.01 11.59 14.61
N SER A 55 11.63 10.42 14.69
CA SER A 55 12.60 10.07 15.73
C SER A 55 13.82 10.97 15.66
N GLN A 56 14.41 11.31 16.82
CA GLN A 56 15.69 11.99 16.92
C GLN A 56 16.85 11.13 16.37
N ILE A 57 16.68 9.80 16.37
CA ILE A 57 17.70 8.87 15.89
C ILE A 57 17.62 8.77 14.37
N ARG A 58 18.66 9.26 13.68
CA ARG A 58 18.74 9.24 12.20
C ARG A 58 18.49 7.86 11.58
N GLY A 59 18.98 6.79 12.22
CA GLY A 59 18.78 5.41 11.74
C GLY A 59 17.29 5.05 11.67
N PHE A 60 16.50 5.40 12.66
CA PHE A 60 15.06 5.14 12.66
C PHE A 60 14.33 5.95 11.59
N ARG A 61 14.64 7.26 11.46
CA ARG A 61 14.05 8.07 10.40
C ARG A 61 14.33 7.52 9.00
N HIS A 62 15.58 7.14 8.74
CA HIS A 62 15.97 6.61 7.44
C HIS A 62 15.30 5.25 7.16
N THR A 63 15.28 4.34 8.14
CA THR A 63 14.61 3.03 8.00
C THR A 63 13.13 3.20 7.74
N SER A 64 12.44 4.03 8.52
CA SER A 64 11.01 4.27 8.35
C SER A 64 10.67 4.90 6.99
N THR A 65 11.51 5.81 6.50
CA THR A 65 11.31 6.41 5.18
C THR A 65 11.43 5.38 4.06
N ILE A 66 12.41 4.47 4.13
CA ILE A 66 12.56 3.39 3.15
C ILE A 66 11.33 2.47 3.19
N ILE A 67 10.91 2.04 4.38
CA ILE A 67 9.74 1.17 4.55
C ILE A 67 8.47 1.84 3.99
N ALA A 68 8.27 3.13 4.33
CA ALA A 68 7.09 3.86 3.87
C ALA A 68 7.03 3.98 2.35
N LEU A 69 8.15 4.32 1.70
CA LEU A 69 8.21 4.43 0.25
C LEU A 69 7.94 3.07 -0.42
N GLU A 70 8.49 1.99 0.13
CA GLU A 70 8.28 0.65 -0.40
C GLU A 70 6.82 0.19 -0.26
N VAL A 71 6.23 0.41 0.93
CA VAL A 71 4.82 0.11 1.17
C VAL A 71 3.92 0.92 0.25
N GLN A 72 4.21 2.21 0.03
CA GLN A 72 3.45 3.03 -0.91
C GLN A 72 3.57 2.54 -2.36
N THR A 73 4.76 2.13 -2.78
CA THR A 73 4.98 1.58 -4.12
C THR A 73 4.18 0.30 -4.30
N ALA A 74 4.27 -0.64 -3.35
CA ALA A 74 3.53 -1.90 -3.39
C ALA A 74 2.00 -1.67 -3.37
N LEU A 75 1.50 -0.71 -2.56
CA LEU A 75 0.08 -0.34 -2.56
C LEU A 75 -0.38 0.27 -3.89
N ALA A 76 0.46 1.07 -4.55
CA ALA A 76 0.15 1.64 -5.86
C ALA A 76 0.05 0.53 -6.93
N ASP A 77 0.92 -0.47 -6.88
CA ASP A 77 0.87 -1.63 -7.77
C ASP A 77 -0.37 -2.49 -7.52
N VAL A 78 -0.74 -2.71 -6.24
CA VAL A 78 -2.01 -3.36 -5.87
C VAL A 78 -3.21 -2.55 -6.39
N ALA A 79 -3.21 -1.22 -6.25
CA ALA A 79 -4.26 -0.36 -6.79
C ALA A 79 -4.40 -0.51 -8.31
N ALA A 80 -3.27 -0.53 -9.04
CA ALA A 80 -3.26 -0.74 -10.49
C ALA A 80 -3.81 -2.13 -10.88
N SER A 81 -3.53 -3.16 -10.08
CA SER A 81 -4.07 -4.51 -10.29
C SER A 81 -5.59 -4.56 -10.08
N VAL A 82 -6.08 -3.95 -9.00
CA VAL A 82 -7.52 -3.85 -8.69
C VAL A 82 -8.26 -3.05 -9.78
N GLU A 83 -7.65 -2.00 -10.33
CA GLU A 83 -8.23 -1.22 -11.44
C GLU A 83 -8.36 -2.04 -12.72
N LYS A 84 -7.34 -2.82 -13.07
CA LYS A 84 -7.41 -3.75 -14.21
C LYS A 84 -8.52 -4.79 -14.03
N GLU A 85 -8.67 -5.33 -12.83
CA GLU A 85 -9.76 -6.28 -12.52
C GLU A 85 -11.13 -5.60 -12.66
N ALA A 86 -11.27 -4.36 -12.18
CA ALA A 86 -12.49 -3.57 -12.34
C ALA A 86 -12.87 -3.34 -13.81
N GLU A 87 -11.88 -3.04 -14.67
CA GLU A 87 -12.11 -2.89 -16.10
C GLU A 87 -12.60 -4.19 -16.77
N VAL A 88 -12.01 -5.33 -16.40
CA VAL A 88 -12.41 -6.64 -16.94
C VAL A 88 -13.86 -6.94 -16.58
N VAL A 89 -14.23 -6.77 -15.29
CA VAL A 89 -15.60 -6.99 -14.83
C VAL A 89 -16.59 -6.01 -15.50
N ALA A 90 -16.20 -4.75 -15.68
CA ALA A 90 -17.03 -3.77 -16.37
C ALA A 90 -17.30 -4.14 -17.85
N ARG A 91 -16.28 -4.68 -18.56
CA ARG A 91 -16.43 -5.19 -19.92
C ARG A 91 -17.35 -6.41 -19.98
N GLN A 92 -17.20 -7.34 -19.04
CA GLN A 92 -18.08 -8.53 -18.94
C GLN A 92 -19.55 -8.13 -18.72
N ARG A 93 -19.81 -7.19 -17.79
CA ARG A 93 -21.17 -6.67 -17.54
C ARG A 93 -21.80 -6.03 -18.79
N LYS A 94 -21.01 -5.23 -19.55
CA LYS A 94 -21.47 -4.64 -20.80
C LYS A 94 -21.80 -5.72 -21.86
N GLY A 95 -20.99 -6.78 -21.94
CA GLY A 95 -21.20 -7.90 -22.85
C GLY A 95 -22.47 -8.68 -22.53
N GLU A 96 -22.73 -8.97 -21.25
CA GLU A 96 -23.94 -9.68 -20.83
C GLU A 96 -25.21 -8.86 -21.03
N ARG A 97 -25.18 -7.55 -20.74
CA ARG A 97 -26.30 -6.66 -21.02
C ARG A 97 -26.69 -6.63 -22.51
N LYS A 98 -25.72 -6.75 -23.42
CA LYS A 98 -25.98 -6.82 -24.87
C LYS A 98 -26.53 -8.17 -25.31
N ARG A 99 -26.17 -9.27 -24.63
CA ARG A 99 -26.61 -10.65 -24.99
C ARG A 99 -27.96 -11.03 -24.39
N LYS A 100 -28.32 -10.48 -23.24
CA LYS A 100 -29.57 -10.77 -22.51
C LYS A 100 -30.50 -9.57 -22.53
N GLY A 101 -31.35 -9.48 -23.51
CA GLY A 101 -32.62 -8.78 -23.35
C GLY A 101 -33.52 -9.53 -22.35
N GLY A 102 -33.23 -9.47 -21.03
CA GLY A 102 -34.19 -9.82 -20.00
C GLY A 102 -34.01 -11.11 -19.20
N GLY A 103 -32.79 -11.55 -18.84
CA GLY A 103 -32.57 -12.73 -17.97
C GLY A 103 -31.81 -12.44 -16.69
N SER A 104 -32.45 -12.65 -15.54
CA SER A 104 -32.08 -12.16 -14.18
C SER A 104 -30.98 -12.93 -13.41
N GLY A 105 -30.37 -13.99 -13.94
CA GLY A 105 -29.50 -14.86 -13.13
C GLY A 105 -28.01 -14.54 -13.11
N GLY A 106 -27.41 -14.14 -14.23
CA GLY A 106 -25.96 -13.87 -14.34
C GLY A 106 -25.56 -12.46 -13.88
N SER A 107 -26.50 -11.55 -13.76
CA SER A 107 -26.27 -10.17 -13.35
C SER A 107 -25.89 -10.03 -11.87
N LYS A 108 -26.45 -10.83 -10.99
CA LYS A 108 -26.24 -10.73 -9.53
C LYS A 108 -24.82 -11.08 -9.11
N GLU A 109 -24.21 -12.10 -9.70
CA GLU A 109 -22.84 -12.51 -9.38
C GLU A 109 -21.81 -11.49 -9.84
N LEU A 110 -21.97 -10.96 -11.05
CA LEU A 110 -21.11 -9.88 -11.57
C LEU A 110 -21.30 -8.57 -10.82
N ASP A 111 -22.51 -8.30 -10.32
CA ASP A 111 -22.77 -7.13 -9.48
C ASP A 111 -22.11 -7.28 -8.10
N ALA A 112 -22.18 -8.45 -7.48
CA ALA A 112 -21.49 -8.75 -6.23
C ALA A 112 -19.97 -8.61 -6.38
N LYS A 113 -19.40 -9.16 -7.46
CA LYS A 113 -17.96 -9.03 -7.78
C LYS A 113 -17.56 -7.58 -8.02
N ALA A 114 -18.36 -6.80 -8.73
CA ALA A 114 -18.10 -5.39 -8.95
C ALA A 114 -18.14 -4.57 -7.64
N ASN A 115 -19.03 -4.90 -6.72
CA ASN A 115 -19.11 -4.25 -5.41
C ASN A 115 -17.89 -4.59 -4.54
N SER A 116 -17.47 -5.85 -4.51
CA SER A 116 -16.25 -6.27 -3.80
C SER A 116 -15.00 -5.52 -4.32
N ILE A 117 -14.84 -5.43 -5.64
CA ILE A 117 -13.73 -4.69 -6.25
C ILE A 117 -13.79 -3.20 -5.89
N ARG A 118 -14.98 -2.62 -5.85
CA ARG A 118 -15.17 -1.21 -5.45
C ARG A 118 -14.75 -0.98 -3.99
N GLU A 119 -15.09 -1.90 -3.08
CA GLU A 119 -14.67 -1.84 -1.68
C GLU A 119 -13.14 -1.93 -1.55
N LYS A 120 -12.51 -2.89 -2.24
CA LYS A 120 -11.05 -3.02 -2.29
C LYS A 120 -10.37 -1.73 -2.76
N ARG A 121 -10.88 -1.14 -3.85
CA ARG A 121 -10.40 0.13 -4.40
C ARG A 121 -10.48 1.27 -3.40
N THR A 122 -11.62 1.39 -2.70
CA THR A 122 -11.81 2.43 -1.69
C THR A 122 -10.81 2.29 -0.55
N LYS A 123 -10.62 1.08 -0.03
CA LYS A 123 -9.67 0.81 1.05
C LYS A 123 -8.22 1.08 0.67
N VAL A 124 -7.80 0.66 -0.53
CA VAL A 124 -6.43 0.95 -0.99
C VAL A 124 -6.20 2.45 -1.16
N ALA A 125 -7.19 3.18 -1.68
CA ALA A 125 -7.12 4.64 -1.80
C ALA A 125 -7.04 5.33 -0.43
N GLU A 126 -7.78 4.84 0.57
CA GLU A 126 -7.69 5.28 1.96
C GLU A 126 -6.28 5.05 2.53
N TYR A 127 -5.72 3.86 2.39
CA TYR A 127 -4.36 3.55 2.87
C TYR A 127 -3.30 4.45 2.22
N LEU A 128 -3.37 4.65 0.90
CA LEU A 128 -2.45 5.55 0.20
C LEU A 128 -2.55 6.98 0.72
N LYS A 129 -3.77 7.48 0.92
CA LYS A 129 -4.01 8.81 1.47
C LYS A 129 -3.46 8.95 2.90
N ASP A 130 -3.77 8.01 3.78
CA ASP A 130 -3.32 8.02 5.17
C ASP A 130 -1.78 8.01 5.29
N PHE A 131 -1.11 7.25 4.41
CA PHE A 131 0.34 7.27 4.35
C PHE A 131 0.88 8.62 3.88
N VAL A 132 0.31 9.19 2.83
CA VAL A 132 0.73 10.52 2.33
C VAL A 132 0.49 11.59 3.39
N ASP A 133 -0.69 11.63 3.97
CA ASP A 133 -1.04 12.65 4.98
C ASP A 133 -0.20 12.49 6.26
N GLY A 134 0.01 11.26 6.74
CA GLY A 134 0.84 10.96 7.90
C GLY A 134 2.32 11.33 7.71
N TYR A 135 2.86 11.16 6.50
CA TYR A 135 4.25 11.48 6.17
C TYR A 135 4.45 12.94 5.77
N ALA A 136 3.58 13.48 4.92
CA ALA A 136 3.69 14.85 4.43
C ALA A 136 3.63 15.85 5.59
N CYS A 137 2.70 15.68 6.51
CA CYS A 137 2.56 16.52 7.69
C CYS A 137 3.81 16.52 8.58
N ARG A 138 4.50 15.38 8.69
CA ARG A 138 5.69 15.25 9.55
C ARG A 138 6.98 15.69 8.89
N ILE A 139 7.16 15.38 7.59
CA ILE A 139 8.32 15.84 6.82
C ILE A 139 8.28 17.38 6.67
N LEU A 140 7.12 17.95 6.34
CA LEU A 140 6.95 19.39 6.25
C LEU A 140 7.07 20.06 7.61
N GLY A 141 6.52 19.49 8.67
CA GLY A 141 6.67 19.98 10.04
C GLY A 141 8.12 19.98 10.52
N CYS A 142 8.91 18.94 10.23
CA CYS A 142 10.34 18.90 10.50
C CYS A 142 11.14 19.94 9.71
N LEU A 143 10.81 20.14 8.42
CA LEU A 143 11.47 21.13 7.57
C LEU A 143 11.19 22.58 8.02
N LEU A 144 9.98 22.85 8.53
CA LEU A 144 9.61 24.15 9.06
C LEU A 144 10.27 24.45 10.41
N LEU A 145 10.45 23.42 11.26
CA LEU A 145 11.13 23.55 12.55
C LEU A 145 12.65 23.74 12.40
N THR A 146 13.28 23.10 11.41
CA THR A 146 14.73 23.27 11.14
C THR A 146 15.08 24.58 10.46
N ARG A 147 14.10 25.35 9.94
CA ARG A 147 14.34 26.73 9.44
C ARG A 147 14.23 27.80 10.52
N ARG A 148 13.93 27.45 11.76
CA ARG A 148 13.83 28.38 12.90
C ARG A 148 14.98 28.29 13.92
N CYS A 149 16.06 27.55 13.61
CA CYS A 149 17.30 27.57 14.40
C CYS A 149 18.43 28.23 13.63
#